data_2760daa06ee9e3f052d6dc9505e6c824
#
_entry.id   2760daa06ee9e3f052d6dc9505e6c824
#
_cell.length_a   1.000
_cell.length_b   1.000
_cell.length_c   1.000
_cell.angle_alpha   90.00
_cell.angle_beta   90.00
_cell.angle_gamma   90.00
#
_symmetry.space_group_name_H-M   'P 1'
#
loop_
_entity.id
_entity.type
_entity.pdbx_description
1 polymer ?
#
loop_
_entity_poly.entity_id
_entity_poly.type
_entity_poly.pdbx_seq_one_letter_code
_entity_poly.pdbx_strand_id
1 'polypeptide(L)'
;MDHMKYGMDETKIQVNFLKALINKRQVIFCEGLEGKTGLSDGHACYFIQKENLYLYKPNINFFSIKSHISSFNDAVLIQMTDEVITTKDVRKVQPFEDDEKKIVVGVDQTYLQYFGSDVRYYATNHKMPLFVTNDELELLAFILPVNIK
;
A
#
# COMPACT_ATOMS: atom_id res chain seq x y z
N MET A 1 22.41 1.72 9.47
CA MET A 1 21.68 0.57 8.95
C MET A 1 20.53 1.07 8.09
N ASP A 2 20.38 0.53 6.92
CA ASP A 2 19.33 0.92 6.01
C ASP A 2 18.09 0.04 6.22
N HIS A 3 17.10 0.57 6.91
CA HIS A 3 15.87 -0.15 7.19
C HIS A 3 14.98 -0.31 5.95
N MET A 4 15.30 0.40 4.87
CA MET A 4 14.53 0.34 3.62
C MET A 4 14.90 -0.84 2.74
N LYS A 5 15.89 -1.63 3.10
CA LYS A 5 16.31 -2.79 2.29
C LYS A 5 15.31 -3.94 2.33
N TYR A 6 14.59 -4.10 3.43
CA TYR A 6 13.76 -5.28 3.66
C TYR A 6 12.38 -4.86 4.16
N GLY A 7 11.37 -5.53 3.65
CA GLY A 7 10.02 -5.37 4.11
C GLY A 7 9.46 -3.95 3.95
N MET A 8 8.73 -3.53 4.96
CA MET A 8 8.05 -2.24 4.99
C MET A 8 8.52 -1.44 6.20
N ASP A 9 8.79 -0.15 6.01
CA ASP A 9 9.25 0.74 7.07
C ASP A 9 8.06 1.25 7.90
N GLU A 10 7.68 0.48 8.91
CA GLU A 10 6.54 0.77 9.77
C GLU A 10 6.72 2.07 10.56
N THR A 11 7.94 2.39 10.94
CA THR A 11 8.22 3.63 11.69
C THR A 11 7.98 4.87 10.83
N LYS A 12 8.51 4.85 9.61
CA LYS A 12 8.33 5.98 8.69
C LYS A 12 6.87 6.19 8.33
N ILE A 13 6.12 5.10 8.13
CA ILE A 13 4.68 5.16 7.86
C ILE A 13 3.97 5.86 9.02
N GLN A 14 4.24 5.45 10.24
CA GLN A 14 3.57 6.02 11.41
C GLN A 14 3.93 7.48 11.62
N VAL A 15 5.17 7.87 11.37
CA VAL A 15 5.59 9.29 11.45
C VAL A 15 4.80 10.11 10.43
N ASN A 16 4.65 9.63 9.21
CA ASN A 16 3.92 10.35 8.18
C ASN A 16 2.42 10.45 8.49
N PHE A 17 1.82 9.39 9.04
CA PHE A 17 0.42 9.43 9.46
C PHE A 17 0.22 10.32 10.69
N LEU A 18 1.19 10.38 11.61
CA LEU A 18 1.14 11.31 12.71
C LEU A 18 1.14 12.75 12.21
N LYS A 19 1.99 13.08 11.25
CA LYS A 19 1.99 14.40 10.61
C LYS A 19 0.65 14.72 9.96
N ALA A 20 0.03 13.72 9.33
CA ALA A 20 -1.29 13.89 8.74
C ALA A 20 -2.34 14.21 9.80
N LEU A 21 -2.32 13.52 10.94
CA LEU A 21 -3.22 13.81 12.07
C LEU A 21 -3.02 15.22 12.61
N ILE A 22 -1.77 15.64 12.79
CA ILE A 22 -1.43 16.99 13.27
C ILE A 22 -1.97 18.05 12.30
N ASN A 23 -1.89 17.80 11.01
CA ASN A 23 -2.36 18.70 9.96
C ASN A 23 -3.83 18.54 9.62
N LYS A 24 -4.56 17.77 10.42
CA LYS A 24 -6.00 17.53 10.27
C LYS A 24 -6.36 16.90 8.92
N ARG A 25 -5.47 16.09 8.36
CA ARG A 25 -5.75 15.30 7.17
C ARG A 25 -6.44 14.00 7.57
N GLN A 26 -7.08 13.38 6.62
CA GLN A 26 -7.79 12.13 6.85
C GLN A 26 -6.81 11.00 7.18
N VAL A 27 -7.05 10.33 8.31
CA VAL A 27 -6.37 9.09 8.67
C VAL A 27 -7.45 8.09 9.09
N ILE A 28 -7.46 6.95 8.41
CA ILE A 28 -8.43 5.88 8.65
C ILE A 28 -7.69 4.70 9.27
N PHE A 29 -8.21 4.20 10.39
CA PHE A 29 -7.69 2.99 11.02
C PHE A 29 -8.52 1.81 10.52
N CYS A 30 -7.85 0.78 10.03
CA CYS A 30 -8.50 -0.35 9.38
C CYS A 30 -8.24 -1.65 10.12
N GLU A 31 -9.21 -2.57 10.05
CA GLU A 31 -9.06 -3.93 10.56
C GLU A 31 -9.46 -4.93 9.48
N GLY A 32 -8.91 -6.12 9.53
CA GLY A 32 -9.20 -7.17 8.56
C GLY A 32 -8.12 -8.23 8.48
N LEU A 33 -6.97 -7.97 9.10
CA LEU A 33 -5.88 -8.93 9.22
C LEU A 33 -5.56 -9.13 10.70
N GLU A 34 -5.50 -10.38 11.11
CA GLU A 34 -5.19 -10.73 12.50
C GLU A 34 -3.80 -10.25 12.90
N GLY A 35 -3.69 -9.66 14.09
CA GLY A 35 -2.43 -9.15 14.62
C GLY A 35 -1.93 -7.87 14.01
N LYS A 36 -2.70 -7.24 13.13
CA LYS A 36 -2.30 -6.01 12.44
C LYS A 36 -3.38 -4.94 12.50
N THR A 37 -2.93 -3.70 12.42
CA THR A 37 -3.81 -2.54 12.25
C THR A 37 -3.43 -1.82 10.97
N GLY A 38 -4.40 -1.55 10.11
CA GLY A 38 -4.16 -0.80 8.89
C GLY A 38 -4.24 0.69 9.13
N LEU A 39 -3.31 1.43 8.54
CA LEU A 39 -3.33 2.89 8.51
C LEU A 39 -3.56 3.31 7.05
N SER A 40 -4.59 4.13 6.83
CA SER A 40 -5.00 4.49 5.47
C SER A 40 -5.31 5.97 5.35
N ASP A 41 -5.05 6.52 4.16
CA ASP A 41 -5.47 7.87 3.79
C ASP A 41 -6.66 7.85 2.80
N GLY A 42 -7.24 6.67 2.56
CA GLY A 42 -8.30 6.48 1.58
C GLY A 42 -7.82 5.96 0.23
N HIS A 43 -6.52 5.99 -0.03
CA HIS A 43 -5.93 5.54 -1.30
C HIS A 43 -4.98 4.36 -1.14
N ALA A 44 -4.39 4.22 0.03
CA ALA A 44 -3.50 3.11 0.36
C ALA A 44 -3.76 2.70 1.79
N CYS A 45 -3.50 1.43 2.11
CA CYS A 45 -3.62 0.92 3.47
C CYS A 45 -2.36 0.12 3.78
N TYR A 46 -1.67 0.50 4.86
CA TYR A 46 -0.46 -0.15 5.32
C TYR A 46 -0.76 -0.89 6.61
N PHE A 47 -0.41 -2.17 6.67
CA PHE A 47 -0.71 -3.03 7.82
C PHE A 47 0.46 -3.04 8.79
N ILE A 48 0.27 -2.42 9.95
CA ILE A 48 1.29 -2.32 10.98
C ILE A 48 1.05 -3.43 12.00
N GLN A 49 2.13 -4.12 12.41
CA GLN A 49 2.05 -5.07 13.50
C GLN A 49 1.53 -4.37 14.76
N LYS A 50 0.55 -4.96 15.44
CA LYS A 50 -0.04 -4.30 16.61
C LYS A 50 0.97 -3.97 17.69
N GLU A 51 1.97 -4.85 17.89
CA GLU A 51 3.03 -4.60 18.87
C GLU A 51 3.93 -3.42 18.49
N ASN A 52 3.94 -2.99 17.23
CA ASN A 52 4.76 -1.88 16.73
C ASN A 52 3.96 -0.60 16.55
N LEU A 53 2.66 -0.63 16.83
CA LEU A 53 1.79 0.52 16.61
C LEU A 53 1.94 1.53 17.74
N TYR A 54 2.38 2.73 17.41
CA TYR A 54 2.53 3.85 18.35
C TYR A 54 1.46 4.93 18.18
N LEU A 55 0.85 4.99 17.00
CA LEU A 55 -0.22 5.96 16.75
C LEU A 55 -1.45 5.58 17.55
N TYR A 56 -2.02 6.59 18.20
CA TYR A 56 -3.22 6.43 19.00
C TYR A 56 -4.17 7.58 18.71
N LYS A 57 -5.43 7.24 18.55
CA LYS A 57 -6.51 8.22 18.41
C LYS A 57 -7.69 7.73 19.25
N PRO A 58 -8.15 8.51 20.26
CA PRO A 58 -9.28 8.08 21.09
C PRO A 58 -10.57 8.01 20.24
N ASN A 59 -11.47 7.11 20.66
CA ASN A 59 -12.80 6.95 20.04
C ASN A 59 -12.75 6.61 18.55
N ILE A 60 -11.83 5.70 18.17
CA ILE A 60 -11.69 5.26 16.79
C ILE A 60 -12.75 4.24 16.43
N ASN A 61 -13.38 4.43 15.26
CA ASN A 61 -14.14 3.40 14.60
C ASN A 61 -13.26 2.77 13.53
N PHE A 62 -12.97 1.47 13.68
CA PHE A 62 -12.16 0.76 12.70
C PHE A 62 -12.97 0.45 11.46
N PHE A 63 -12.40 0.76 10.31
CA PHE A 63 -13.00 0.45 9.02
C PHE A 63 -12.59 -0.95 8.58
N SER A 64 -13.56 -1.81 8.25
CA SER A 64 -13.26 -3.16 7.78
C SER A 64 -12.82 -3.13 6.32
N ILE A 65 -11.67 -3.78 6.04
CA ILE A 65 -11.11 -3.83 4.69
C ILE A 65 -11.19 -5.24 4.09
N LYS A 66 -12.00 -6.12 4.66
CA LYS A 66 -12.11 -7.51 4.20
C LYS A 66 -12.49 -7.59 2.72
N SER A 67 -13.43 -6.75 2.27
CA SER A 67 -13.84 -6.73 0.87
C SER A 67 -12.72 -6.23 -0.05
N HIS A 68 -11.88 -5.32 0.44
CA HIS A 68 -10.76 -4.78 -0.34
C HIS A 68 -9.65 -5.79 -0.56
N ILE A 69 -9.42 -6.68 0.41
CA ILE A 69 -8.35 -7.67 0.32
C ILE A 69 -8.80 -9.02 -0.24
N SER A 70 -10.10 -9.21 -0.47
CA SER A 70 -10.62 -10.49 -0.97
C SER A 70 -10.04 -10.86 -2.33
N SER A 71 -9.78 -9.89 -3.20
CA SER A 71 -9.23 -10.13 -4.53
C SER A 71 -7.76 -10.58 -4.51
N PHE A 72 -7.08 -10.49 -3.35
CA PHE A 72 -5.71 -10.96 -3.25
C PHE A 72 -5.58 -12.44 -3.56
N ASN A 73 -6.59 -13.24 -3.26
CA ASN A 73 -6.57 -14.68 -3.54
C ASN A 73 -6.44 -15.00 -5.02
N ASP A 74 -6.91 -14.11 -5.90
CA ASP A 74 -6.88 -14.28 -7.34
C ASP A 74 -5.79 -13.45 -8.01
N ALA A 75 -4.99 -12.73 -7.21
CA ALA A 75 -3.97 -11.85 -7.74
C ALA A 75 -2.76 -12.63 -8.26
N VAL A 76 -2.15 -12.11 -9.31
CA VAL A 76 -0.94 -12.69 -9.89
C VAL A 76 0.24 -11.76 -9.65
N LEU A 77 1.44 -12.35 -9.64
CA LEU A 77 2.68 -11.63 -9.47
C LEU A 77 2.90 -10.67 -10.65
N ILE A 78 3.17 -9.42 -10.33
CA ILE A 78 3.50 -8.39 -11.29
C ILE A 78 4.79 -7.71 -10.87
N GLN A 79 5.36 -6.92 -11.76
CA GLN A 79 6.64 -6.27 -11.52
C GLN A 79 6.60 -4.82 -11.95
N MET A 80 7.40 -4.02 -11.26
CA MET A 80 7.57 -2.61 -11.57
C MET A 80 8.24 -2.45 -12.93
N THR A 81 7.70 -1.55 -13.75
CA THR A 81 8.34 -1.23 -15.03
C THR A 81 9.42 -0.17 -14.82
N ASP A 82 10.25 0.06 -15.86
CA ASP A 82 11.27 1.11 -15.83
C ASP A 82 10.67 2.50 -16.08
N GLU A 83 9.39 2.58 -16.41
CA GLU A 83 8.74 3.83 -16.75
C GLU A 83 8.12 4.49 -15.52
N VAL A 84 8.05 5.82 -15.56
CA VAL A 84 7.26 6.62 -14.63
C VAL A 84 6.45 7.58 -15.49
N ILE A 85 5.11 7.56 -15.28
CA ILE A 85 4.20 8.39 -16.05
C ILE A 85 3.86 9.63 -15.24
N THR A 86 4.00 10.82 -15.85
CA THR A 86 3.56 12.05 -15.21
C THR A 86 2.17 12.43 -15.73
N THR A 87 1.20 12.55 -14.85
CA THR A 87 -0.16 12.92 -15.21
C THR A 87 -0.29 14.43 -15.43
N LYS A 88 -1.46 14.87 -15.92
CA LYS A 88 -1.71 16.30 -16.18
C LYS A 88 -1.63 17.15 -14.91
N ASP A 89 -1.97 16.58 -13.75
CA ASP A 89 -1.89 17.27 -12.46
C ASP A 89 -0.52 17.08 -11.78
N VAL A 90 0.48 16.67 -12.55
CA VAL A 90 1.89 16.51 -12.13
C VAL A 90 2.09 15.39 -11.10
N ARG A 91 1.17 14.43 -11.05
CA ARG A 91 1.31 13.25 -10.22
C ARG A 91 2.20 12.24 -10.96
N LYS A 92 3.12 11.62 -10.23
CA LYS A 92 3.97 10.57 -10.77
C LYS A 92 3.36 9.21 -10.49
N VAL A 93 3.12 8.45 -11.55
CA VAL A 93 2.48 7.14 -11.48
C VAL A 93 3.49 6.08 -11.91
N GLN A 94 3.64 5.06 -11.07
CA GLN A 94 4.50 3.92 -11.37
C GLN A 94 3.63 2.80 -11.95
N PRO A 95 3.87 2.42 -13.23
CA PRO A 95 3.19 1.26 -13.80
C PRO A 95 3.82 -0.05 -13.34
N PHE A 96 2.98 -1.07 -13.20
CA PHE A 96 3.36 -2.45 -12.96
C PHE A 96 2.72 -3.31 -14.04
N GLU A 97 3.39 -4.38 -14.43
CA GLU A 97 2.87 -5.30 -15.46
C GLU A 97 3.22 -6.74 -15.14
N ASP A 98 2.39 -7.68 -15.61
CA ASP A 98 2.73 -9.10 -15.56
C ASP A 98 3.64 -9.47 -16.75
N ASP A 99 4.14 -10.70 -16.78
CA ASP A 99 5.09 -11.15 -17.79
C ASP A 99 4.52 -11.06 -19.21
N GLU A 100 3.21 -11.23 -19.35
CA GLU A 100 2.54 -11.19 -20.65
C GLU A 100 1.94 -9.83 -21.00
N LYS A 101 2.13 -8.84 -20.13
CA LYS A 101 1.58 -7.49 -20.28
C LYS A 101 0.05 -7.44 -20.36
N LYS A 102 -0.61 -8.47 -19.86
CA LYS A 102 -2.07 -8.54 -19.84
C LYS A 102 -2.66 -7.72 -18.69
N ILE A 103 -1.91 -7.61 -17.59
CA ILE A 103 -2.31 -6.83 -16.42
C ILE A 103 -1.34 -5.66 -16.31
N VAL A 104 -1.87 -4.45 -16.37
CA VAL A 104 -1.09 -3.23 -16.18
C VAL A 104 -1.80 -2.40 -15.12
N VAL A 105 -1.09 -2.11 -14.04
CA VAL A 105 -1.63 -1.33 -12.91
C VAL A 105 -0.72 -0.16 -12.66
N GLY A 106 -1.30 1.04 -12.57
CA GLY A 106 -0.55 2.23 -12.18
C GLY A 106 -0.91 2.67 -10.79
N VAL A 107 0.07 3.00 -9.97
CA VAL A 107 -0.14 3.55 -8.63
C VAL A 107 0.67 4.82 -8.45
N ASP A 108 0.17 5.70 -7.58
CA ASP A 108 0.90 6.91 -7.20
C ASP A 108 2.23 6.50 -6.56
N GLN A 109 3.33 6.98 -7.14
CA GLN A 109 4.67 6.63 -6.70
C GLN A 109 4.93 6.96 -5.23
N THR A 110 4.27 7.98 -4.71
CA THR A 110 4.41 8.40 -3.31
C THR A 110 4.13 7.27 -2.33
N TYR A 111 3.19 6.38 -2.67
CA TYR A 111 2.79 5.27 -1.78
C TYR A 111 3.81 4.14 -1.75
N LEU A 112 4.80 4.14 -2.64
CA LEU A 112 5.80 3.07 -2.73
C LEU A 112 7.05 3.35 -1.90
N GLN A 113 7.14 4.50 -1.27
CA GLN A 113 8.37 4.95 -0.58
C GLN A 113 8.76 4.15 0.65
N TYR A 114 7.87 3.28 1.13
CA TYR A 114 8.07 2.57 2.41
C TYR A 114 8.59 1.15 2.25
N PHE A 115 8.78 0.67 1.02
CA PHE A 115 9.09 -0.74 0.76
C PHE A 115 10.53 -0.96 0.39
N GLY A 116 11.11 -2.05 0.93
CA GLY A 116 12.43 -2.50 0.55
C GLY A 116 12.43 -3.29 -0.76
N SER A 117 13.59 -3.77 -1.17
CA SER A 117 13.75 -4.47 -2.45
C SER A 117 13.24 -5.90 -2.44
N ASP A 118 12.95 -6.47 -1.28
CA ASP A 118 12.50 -7.86 -1.12
C ASP A 118 10.98 -8.02 -1.22
N VAL A 119 10.23 -6.91 -1.32
CA VAL A 119 8.78 -7.00 -1.41
C VAL A 119 8.35 -7.47 -2.80
N ARG A 120 7.17 -8.06 -2.84
CA ARG A 120 6.55 -8.55 -4.07
C ARG A 120 5.22 -7.86 -4.29
N TYR A 121 4.85 -7.69 -5.55
CA TYR A 121 3.66 -6.97 -5.95
C TYR A 121 2.71 -7.91 -6.68
N TYR A 122 1.42 -7.81 -6.36
CA TYR A 122 0.37 -8.65 -6.94
C TYR A 122 -0.82 -7.81 -7.33
N ALA A 123 -1.49 -8.17 -8.41
CA ALA A 123 -2.73 -7.53 -8.81
C ALA A 123 -3.60 -8.50 -9.59
N THR A 124 -4.91 -8.24 -9.61
CA THR A 124 -5.87 -9.03 -10.38
C THR A 124 -6.12 -8.42 -11.74
N ASN A 125 -6.30 -7.09 -11.78
CA ASN A 125 -6.50 -6.33 -13.02
C ASN A 125 -6.22 -4.85 -12.73
N HIS A 126 -6.34 -4.01 -13.77
CA HIS A 126 -5.98 -2.58 -13.67
C HIS A 126 -6.92 -1.74 -12.80
N LYS A 127 -8.06 -2.29 -12.39
CA LYS A 127 -9.05 -1.59 -11.56
C LYS A 127 -9.03 -2.01 -10.10
N MET A 128 -8.33 -3.10 -9.79
CA MET A 128 -8.28 -3.66 -8.44
C MET A 128 -7.00 -3.23 -7.73
N PRO A 129 -6.95 -3.31 -6.39
CA PRO A 129 -5.77 -2.85 -5.66
C PRO A 129 -4.49 -3.56 -6.06
N LEU A 130 -3.38 -2.84 -5.97
CA LEU A 130 -2.04 -3.43 -5.96
C LEU A 130 -1.77 -3.93 -4.55
N PHE A 131 -1.42 -5.20 -4.41
CA PHE A 131 -1.07 -5.79 -3.13
C PHE A 131 0.44 -5.90 -2.99
N VAL A 132 0.95 -5.59 -1.81
CA VAL A 132 2.38 -5.66 -1.51
C VAL A 132 2.58 -6.68 -0.40
N THR A 133 3.46 -7.66 -0.64
CA THR A 133 3.77 -8.70 0.33
C THR A 133 5.27 -8.73 0.62
N ASN A 134 5.65 -9.39 1.71
CA ASN A 134 7.03 -9.77 1.92
C ASN A 134 7.33 -11.05 1.13
N ASP A 135 8.54 -11.58 1.26
CA ASP A 135 8.95 -12.80 0.55
C ASP A 135 8.28 -14.08 1.08
N GLU A 136 7.59 -13.99 2.22
CA GLU A 136 6.81 -15.09 2.80
C GLU A 136 5.32 -15.01 2.45
N LEU A 137 4.95 -14.13 1.50
CA LEU A 137 3.57 -13.89 1.07
C LEU A 137 2.66 -13.30 2.16
N GLU A 138 3.24 -12.69 3.18
CA GLU A 138 2.48 -11.95 4.17
C GLU A 138 2.10 -10.59 3.59
N LEU A 139 0.81 -10.27 3.64
CA LEU A 139 0.31 -9.00 3.10
C LEU A 139 0.76 -7.82 3.96
N LEU A 140 1.49 -6.89 3.36
CA LEU A 140 2.01 -5.70 4.02
C LEU A 140 1.14 -4.47 3.78
N ALA A 141 0.56 -4.36 2.59
CA ALA A 141 -0.19 -3.17 2.20
C ALA A 141 -1.02 -3.43 0.95
N PHE A 142 -2.00 -2.56 0.71
CA PHE A 142 -2.59 -2.45 -0.62
C PHE A 142 -2.71 -0.97 -1.00
N ILE A 143 -2.65 -0.72 -2.30
CA ILE A 143 -2.67 0.63 -2.87
C ILE A 143 -3.70 0.64 -3.99
N LEU A 144 -4.63 1.58 -3.95
CA LEU A 144 -5.63 1.70 -5.00
C LEU A 144 -5.00 2.22 -6.29
N PRO A 145 -5.42 1.69 -7.45
CA PRO A 145 -4.82 2.09 -8.71
C PRO A 145 -5.24 3.49 -9.15
N VAL A 146 -4.38 4.12 -9.93
CA VAL A 146 -4.64 5.40 -10.58
C VAL A 146 -4.95 5.13 -12.05
N ASN A 147 -5.91 5.88 -12.61
CA ASN A 147 -6.17 5.80 -14.04
C ASN A 147 -5.03 6.49 -14.80
N ILE A 148 -4.35 5.71 -15.64
CA ILE A 148 -3.15 6.18 -16.37
C ILE A 148 -3.42 6.53 -17.83
N LYS A 149 -4.67 6.66 -18.20
CA LYS A 149 -5.00 7.11 -19.56
C LYS A 149 -4.72 8.60 -19.74
#